data_8990f62f60ec54c46560ea5dd200aba0
#
_entry.id   8990f62f60ec54c46560ea5dd200aba0
#
_cell.length_a   1.000
_cell.length_b   1.000
_cell.length_c   1.000
_cell.angle_alpha   90.00
_cell.angle_beta   90.00
_cell.angle_gamma   90.00
#
_symmetry.space_group_name_H-M   'P 1'
#
loop_
_entity.id
_entity.type
_entity.pdbx_description
1 polymer ?
#
loop_
_entity_poly.entity_id
_entity_poly.type
_entity_poly.pdbx_seq_one_letter_code
_entity_poly.pdbx_strand_id
1 'polypeptide(L)'
;YLDILQHLADDIDNTNYTSVHMTSNCSRNMAWFEQYVEKVKPFHRASITASLHTEHLNTKEKMQDFADKLIFCQEHDVQVTINMVMVPDWFERDWENALFFHEQGINVTLKPQSDPTASRVVDGYKPEDLKRLHNGMPQRAYTESKRQWQGRPKPSFEIPKDMMYMPDASVPWHM
;
A
#
# COMPACT_ATOMS: atom_id res chain seq x y z
N TYR A 1 -0.90 -20.71 -1.90
CA TYR A 1 -0.37 -19.50 -2.53
C TYR A 1 1.15 -19.55 -2.67
N LEU A 2 1.89 -19.90 -1.60
CA LEU A 2 3.36 -20.03 -1.66
C LEU A 2 3.84 -21.09 -2.67
N ASP A 3 3.08 -22.18 -2.83
CA ASP A 3 3.38 -23.22 -3.82
C ASP A 3 3.20 -22.72 -5.25
N ILE A 4 2.18 -21.89 -5.48
CA ILE A 4 1.98 -21.23 -6.78
C ILE A 4 3.14 -20.27 -7.08
N LEU A 5 3.58 -19.49 -6.11
CA LEU A 5 4.73 -18.59 -6.28
C LEU A 5 6.00 -19.36 -6.59
N GLN A 6 6.22 -20.49 -5.90
CA GLN A 6 7.36 -21.35 -6.18
C GLN A 6 7.33 -21.88 -7.60
N HIS A 7 6.20 -22.43 -8.03
CA HIS A 7 6.05 -22.94 -9.39
C HIS A 7 6.33 -21.85 -10.47
N LEU A 8 5.79 -20.64 -10.24
CA LEU A 8 6.03 -19.51 -11.15
C LEU A 8 7.50 -19.05 -11.13
N ALA A 9 8.15 -19.11 -9.96
CA ALA A 9 9.56 -18.76 -9.82
C ALA A 9 10.48 -19.81 -10.50
N ASP A 10 10.15 -21.09 -10.39
CA ASP A 10 10.91 -22.19 -11.02
C ASP A 10 10.84 -22.12 -12.56
N ASP A 11 9.78 -21.54 -13.11
CA ASP A 11 9.57 -21.41 -14.56
C ASP A 11 9.80 -19.96 -15.08
N ILE A 12 10.46 -19.12 -14.30
CA ILE A 12 10.58 -17.67 -14.60
C ILE A 12 11.33 -17.40 -15.89
N ASP A 13 12.33 -18.21 -16.23
CA ASP A 13 13.14 -18.09 -17.46
C ASP A 13 12.35 -18.45 -18.72
N ASN A 14 11.28 -19.23 -18.59
CA ASN A 14 10.40 -19.65 -19.68
C ASN A 14 9.12 -18.82 -19.78
N THR A 15 8.91 -17.88 -18.86
CA THR A 15 7.71 -17.06 -18.79
C THR A 15 8.02 -15.59 -18.97
N ASN A 16 7.02 -14.81 -19.40
CA ASN A 16 7.11 -13.34 -19.43
C ASN A 16 6.65 -12.71 -18.09
N TYR A 17 6.49 -13.52 -17.03
CA TYR A 17 6.06 -13.02 -15.72
C TYR A 17 7.23 -12.38 -14.98
N THR A 18 7.34 -11.07 -15.09
CA THR A 18 8.39 -10.29 -14.44
C THR A 18 7.96 -9.67 -13.11
N SER A 19 6.67 -9.75 -12.78
CA SER A 19 6.13 -9.13 -11.57
C SER A 19 5.07 -9.98 -10.91
N VAL A 20 4.97 -9.88 -9.60
CA VAL A 20 3.94 -10.51 -8.79
C VAL A 20 3.29 -9.48 -7.87
N HIS A 21 1.97 -9.56 -7.79
CA HIS A 21 1.17 -8.73 -6.88
C HIS A 21 0.28 -9.59 -6.00
N MET A 22 0.21 -9.22 -4.72
CA MET A 22 -0.69 -9.85 -3.75
C MET A 22 -1.58 -8.81 -3.09
N THR A 23 -2.87 -9.11 -3.00
CA THR A 23 -3.78 -8.40 -2.09
C THR A 23 -4.03 -9.29 -0.87
N SER A 24 -3.88 -8.76 0.34
CA SER A 24 -3.96 -9.52 1.58
C SER A 24 -4.47 -8.68 2.73
N ASN A 25 -5.13 -9.31 3.70
CA ASN A 25 -5.43 -8.71 5.00
C ASN A 25 -4.29 -8.91 6.02
N CYS A 26 -3.18 -9.48 5.60
CA CYS A 26 -1.97 -9.73 6.39
C CYS A 26 -2.21 -10.54 7.69
N SER A 27 -3.22 -11.40 7.70
CA SER A 27 -3.60 -12.21 8.87
C SER A 27 -2.62 -13.36 9.18
N ARG A 28 -1.71 -13.68 8.28
CA ARG A 28 -0.67 -14.69 8.49
C ARG A 28 0.38 -14.22 9.48
N ASN A 29 1.07 -15.17 10.13
CA ASN A 29 2.17 -14.88 11.03
C ASN A 29 3.44 -14.44 10.27
N MET A 30 4.43 -13.90 10.98
CA MET A 30 5.69 -13.42 10.40
C MET A 30 6.42 -14.52 9.61
N ALA A 31 6.47 -15.75 10.12
CA ALA A 31 7.13 -16.88 9.43
C ALA A 31 6.57 -17.15 8.03
N TRP A 32 5.31 -16.82 7.78
CA TRP A 32 4.72 -16.91 6.45
C TRP A 32 5.26 -15.79 5.54
N PHE A 33 5.43 -14.57 6.06
CA PHE A 33 6.00 -13.46 5.30
C PHE A 33 7.47 -13.67 4.99
N GLU A 34 8.23 -14.28 5.90
CA GLU A 34 9.62 -14.71 5.66
C GLU A 34 9.69 -15.67 4.46
N GLN A 35 8.80 -16.66 4.40
CA GLN A 35 8.71 -17.56 3.24
C GLN A 35 8.25 -16.83 1.97
N TYR A 36 7.32 -15.89 2.10
CA TYR A 36 6.83 -15.10 0.97
C TYR A 36 7.95 -14.30 0.31
N VAL A 37 8.73 -13.54 1.08
CA VAL A 37 9.82 -12.71 0.53
C VAL A 37 10.88 -13.56 -0.16
N GLU A 38 11.21 -14.75 0.37
CA GLU A 38 12.13 -15.67 -0.29
C GLU A 38 11.61 -16.14 -1.66
N LYS A 39 10.32 -16.47 -1.74
CA LYS A 39 9.72 -16.96 -2.99
C LYS A 39 9.50 -15.89 -4.05
N VAL A 40 9.44 -14.62 -3.67
CA VAL A 40 9.27 -13.53 -4.64
C VAL A 40 10.60 -12.93 -5.10
N LYS A 41 11.73 -13.30 -4.52
CA LYS A 41 13.08 -12.83 -4.94
C LYS A 41 13.40 -13.00 -6.43
N PRO A 42 13.00 -14.10 -7.10
CA PRO A 42 13.27 -14.27 -8.53
C PRO A 42 12.53 -13.27 -9.42
N PHE A 43 11.42 -12.69 -8.94
CA PHE A 43 10.64 -11.75 -9.72
C PHE A 43 11.29 -10.37 -9.75
N HIS A 44 11.25 -9.72 -10.90
CA HIS A 44 11.77 -8.36 -11.06
C HIS A 44 11.07 -7.34 -10.16
N ARG A 45 9.77 -7.55 -9.90
CA ARG A 45 8.96 -6.72 -9.00
C ARG A 45 8.03 -7.60 -8.17
N ALA A 46 8.00 -7.33 -6.88
CA ALA A 46 7.00 -7.89 -5.98
C ALA A 46 6.26 -6.76 -5.25
N SER A 47 4.96 -6.91 -5.08
CA SER A 47 4.16 -5.89 -4.38
C SER A 47 3.02 -6.50 -3.58
N ILE A 48 2.69 -5.83 -2.49
CA ILE A 48 1.55 -6.16 -1.61
C ILE A 48 0.64 -4.94 -1.50
N THR A 49 -0.65 -5.16 -1.75
CA THR A 49 -1.70 -4.26 -1.28
C THR A 49 -2.34 -4.87 -0.05
N ALA A 50 -2.06 -4.28 1.11
CA ALA A 50 -2.59 -4.72 2.39
C ALA A 50 -3.94 -4.04 2.65
N SER A 51 -5.02 -4.83 2.80
CA SER A 51 -6.33 -4.31 3.20
C SER A 51 -6.39 -4.15 4.71
N LEU A 52 -6.48 -2.91 5.16
CA LEU A 52 -6.58 -2.58 6.57
C LEU A 52 -8.05 -2.59 7.02
N HIS A 53 -8.35 -3.46 7.98
CA HIS A 53 -9.65 -3.59 8.62
C HIS A 53 -9.51 -3.22 10.10
N THR A 54 -9.81 -1.96 10.42
CA THR A 54 -9.57 -1.39 11.76
C THR A 54 -10.41 -2.05 12.86
N GLU A 55 -11.53 -2.65 12.52
CA GLU A 55 -12.35 -3.44 13.43
C GLU A 55 -11.62 -4.69 13.98
N HIS A 56 -10.66 -5.23 13.23
CA HIS A 56 -9.87 -6.39 13.65
C HIS A 56 -8.53 -6.00 14.28
N LEU A 57 -8.01 -4.82 13.94
CA LEU A 57 -6.75 -4.26 14.44
C LEU A 57 -7.03 -3.24 15.57
N ASN A 58 -7.75 -3.68 16.58
CA ASN A 58 -8.31 -2.83 17.63
C ASN A 58 -7.39 -2.62 18.85
N THR A 59 -6.14 -3.10 18.79
CA THR A 59 -5.12 -2.84 19.81
C THR A 59 -3.82 -2.38 19.18
N LYS A 60 -3.01 -1.66 19.94
CA LYS A 60 -1.69 -1.17 19.49
C LYS A 60 -0.77 -2.32 19.09
N GLU A 61 -0.82 -3.43 19.82
CA GLU A 61 0.01 -4.61 19.56
C GLU A 61 -0.34 -5.23 18.22
N LYS A 62 -1.63 -5.36 17.88
CA LYS A 62 -2.08 -5.87 16.59
C LYS A 62 -1.72 -4.92 15.45
N MET A 63 -1.86 -3.63 15.66
CA MET A 63 -1.45 -2.62 14.67
C MET A 63 0.06 -2.67 14.44
N GLN A 64 0.86 -2.83 15.49
CA GLN A 64 2.30 -2.94 15.37
C GLN A 64 2.71 -4.25 14.68
N ASP A 65 2.13 -5.39 15.04
CA ASP A 65 2.36 -6.68 14.36
C ASP A 65 2.04 -6.60 12.85
N PHE A 66 0.95 -5.91 12.51
CA PHE A 66 0.60 -5.66 11.10
C PHE A 66 1.64 -4.77 10.41
N ALA A 67 2.09 -3.69 11.07
CA ALA A 67 3.12 -2.80 10.56
C ALA A 67 4.46 -3.52 10.37
N ASP A 68 4.89 -4.31 11.36
CA ASP A 68 6.16 -5.03 11.35
C ASP A 68 6.26 -5.99 10.15
N LYS A 69 5.18 -6.70 9.83
CA LYS A 69 5.10 -7.57 8.64
C LYS A 69 5.29 -6.81 7.33
N LEU A 70 4.68 -5.64 7.23
CA LEU A 70 4.78 -4.80 6.05
C LEU A 70 6.15 -4.13 5.92
N ILE A 71 6.71 -3.66 7.02
CA ILE A 71 8.06 -3.10 7.08
C ILE A 71 9.08 -4.19 6.69
N PHE A 72 8.93 -5.41 7.24
CA PHE A 72 9.77 -6.53 6.87
C PHE A 72 9.74 -6.80 5.35
N CYS A 73 8.55 -6.78 4.74
CA CYS A 73 8.42 -6.92 3.29
C CYS A 73 9.14 -5.79 2.52
N GLN A 74 9.01 -4.53 2.99
CA GLN A 74 9.71 -3.39 2.37
C GLN A 74 11.23 -3.51 2.47
N GLU A 75 11.75 -4.02 3.60
CA GLU A 75 13.18 -4.27 3.81
C GLU A 75 13.73 -5.37 2.89
N HIS A 76 12.84 -6.19 2.30
CA HIS A 76 13.17 -7.25 1.34
C HIS A 76 12.69 -6.91 -0.09
N ASP A 77 12.70 -5.63 -0.46
CA ASP A 77 12.40 -5.13 -1.81
C ASP A 77 10.98 -5.40 -2.32
N VAL A 78 10.03 -5.71 -1.44
CA VAL A 78 8.61 -5.81 -1.79
C VAL A 78 7.96 -4.43 -1.63
N GLN A 79 7.32 -3.93 -2.69
CA GLN A 79 6.55 -2.70 -2.61
C GLN A 79 5.27 -2.93 -1.79
N VAL A 80 5.03 -2.06 -0.81
CA VAL A 80 3.87 -2.21 0.09
C VAL A 80 3.00 -0.97 0.05
N THR A 81 1.70 -1.19 -0.05
CA THR A 81 0.68 -0.14 0.10
C THR A 81 -0.46 -0.64 0.97
N ILE A 82 -0.85 0.11 1.97
CA ILE A 82 -2.08 -0.13 2.72
C ILE A 82 -3.26 0.53 2.00
N ASN A 83 -4.32 -0.22 1.75
CA ASN A 83 -5.62 0.33 1.36
C ASN A 83 -6.52 0.37 2.60
N MET A 84 -7.05 1.53 2.90
CA MET A 84 -7.91 1.76 4.05
C MET A 84 -9.21 2.43 3.62
N VAL A 85 -10.34 1.81 3.97
CA VAL A 85 -11.66 2.41 3.77
C VAL A 85 -11.96 3.29 4.97
N MET A 86 -12.22 4.56 4.70
CA MET A 86 -12.53 5.57 5.71
C MET A 86 -14.03 5.63 5.92
N VAL A 87 -14.51 5.12 7.05
CA VAL A 87 -15.95 5.11 7.37
C VAL A 87 -16.34 6.47 7.96
N PRO A 88 -17.44 7.13 7.51
CA PRO A 88 -17.80 8.48 7.97
C PRO A 88 -17.92 8.58 9.50
N ASP A 89 -18.62 7.62 10.14
CA ASP A 89 -18.85 7.62 11.60
C ASP A 89 -17.56 7.43 12.42
N TRP A 90 -16.51 6.91 11.81
CA TRP A 90 -15.22 6.60 12.47
C TRP A 90 -14.05 7.32 11.83
N PHE A 91 -14.30 8.35 11.05
CA PHE A 91 -13.31 9.00 10.21
C PHE A 91 -12.07 9.45 10.97
N GLU A 92 -12.23 10.13 12.11
CA GLU A 92 -11.08 10.61 12.89
C GLU A 92 -10.23 9.47 13.45
N ARG A 93 -10.86 8.42 13.99
CA ARG A 93 -10.14 7.22 14.45
C ARG A 93 -9.38 6.56 13.31
N ASP A 94 -10.01 6.42 12.15
CA ASP A 94 -9.41 5.79 11.00
C ASP A 94 -8.28 6.67 10.42
N TRP A 95 -8.42 7.99 10.50
CA TRP A 95 -7.35 8.92 10.14
C TRP A 95 -6.12 8.78 11.04
N GLU A 96 -6.31 8.69 12.36
CA GLU A 96 -5.23 8.46 13.32
C GLU A 96 -4.52 7.12 13.06
N ASN A 97 -5.28 6.08 12.78
CA ASN A 97 -4.71 4.78 12.40
C ASN A 97 -3.92 4.86 11.09
N ALA A 98 -4.41 5.59 10.09
CA ALA A 98 -3.69 5.82 8.86
C ALA A 98 -2.37 6.57 9.09
N LEU A 99 -2.38 7.60 9.94
CA LEU A 99 -1.18 8.35 10.35
C LEU A 99 -0.16 7.43 11.02
N PHE A 100 -0.60 6.54 11.93
CA PHE A 100 0.28 5.59 12.60
C PHE A 100 1.12 4.76 11.62
N PHE A 101 0.51 4.21 10.56
CA PHE A 101 1.24 3.46 9.54
C PHE A 101 2.08 4.37 8.64
N HIS A 102 1.54 5.52 8.29
CA HIS A 102 2.23 6.49 7.45
C HIS A 102 3.52 6.98 8.10
N GLU A 103 3.53 7.28 9.39
CA GLU A 103 4.70 7.73 10.14
C GLU A 103 5.80 6.66 10.23
N GLN A 104 5.43 5.39 10.16
CA GLN A 104 6.37 4.27 10.10
C GLN A 104 6.96 4.02 8.69
N GLY A 105 6.63 4.86 7.71
CA GLY A 105 7.18 4.74 6.37
C GLY A 105 6.35 3.88 5.40
N ILE A 106 5.17 3.42 5.81
CA ILE A 106 4.30 2.62 4.95
C ILE A 106 3.38 3.55 4.14
N ASN A 107 3.22 3.30 2.85
CA ASN A 107 2.29 4.05 2.02
C ASN A 107 0.85 3.66 2.36
N VAL A 108 0.01 4.67 2.59
CA VAL A 108 -1.42 4.47 2.89
C VAL A 108 -2.26 5.17 1.82
N THR A 109 -3.15 4.43 1.20
CA THR A 109 -4.17 4.94 0.28
C THR A 109 -5.51 4.95 1.00
N LEU A 110 -6.08 6.14 1.13
CA LEU A 110 -7.39 6.34 1.74
C LEU A 110 -8.47 6.21 0.67
N LYS A 111 -9.51 5.45 0.96
CA LYS A 111 -10.66 5.26 0.07
C LYS A 111 -11.93 5.65 0.81
N PRO A 112 -12.84 6.42 0.19
CA PRO A 112 -14.15 6.61 0.77
C PRO A 112 -14.92 5.29 0.78
N GLN A 113 -15.79 5.12 1.74
CA GLN A 113 -16.73 4.00 1.77
C GLN A 113 -17.72 4.15 0.61
N SER A 114 -17.91 3.08 -0.15
CA SER A 114 -18.93 3.00 -1.18
C SER A 114 -20.20 2.35 -0.66
N ASP A 115 -21.30 2.62 -1.32
CA ASP A 115 -22.56 1.90 -1.10
C ASP A 115 -22.42 0.39 -1.44
N PRO A 116 -23.38 -0.45 -1.06
CA PRO A 116 -23.30 -1.90 -1.33
C PRO A 116 -23.20 -2.26 -2.82
N THR A 117 -23.62 -1.35 -3.71
CA THR A 117 -23.51 -1.56 -5.17
C THR A 117 -22.21 -1.05 -5.75
N ALA A 118 -21.36 -0.42 -4.93
CA ALA A 118 -20.12 0.26 -5.32
C ALA A 118 -20.33 1.36 -6.39
N SER A 119 -21.56 1.88 -6.52
CA SER A 119 -21.92 2.86 -7.54
C SER A 119 -21.71 4.30 -7.09
N ARG A 120 -21.69 4.56 -5.81
CA ARG A 120 -21.47 5.90 -5.23
C ARG A 120 -20.82 5.83 -3.86
N VAL A 121 -20.21 6.93 -3.46
CA VAL A 121 -19.73 7.13 -2.10
C VAL A 121 -20.95 7.33 -1.17
N VAL A 122 -20.90 6.73 0.03
CA VAL A 122 -21.96 6.91 1.03
C VAL A 122 -21.99 8.35 1.54
N ASP A 123 -23.18 8.78 2.00
CA ASP A 123 -23.33 10.07 2.66
C ASP A 123 -22.70 10.07 4.06
N GLY A 124 -22.57 11.26 4.68
CA GLY A 124 -22.14 11.40 6.08
C GLY A 124 -20.72 11.96 6.27
N TYR A 125 -19.94 12.11 5.20
CA TYR A 125 -18.64 12.80 5.29
C TYR A 125 -18.84 14.31 5.47
N LYS A 126 -18.04 14.90 6.37
CA LYS A 126 -17.92 16.35 6.50
C LYS A 126 -17.08 16.90 5.34
N PRO A 127 -17.22 18.20 5.02
CA PRO A 127 -16.38 18.83 3.98
C PRO A 127 -14.87 18.66 4.22
N GLU A 128 -14.44 18.69 5.50
CA GLU A 128 -13.06 18.49 5.91
C GLU A 128 -12.58 17.07 5.64
N ASP A 129 -13.43 16.08 5.85
CA ASP A 129 -13.15 14.66 5.61
C ASP A 129 -12.92 14.42 4.11
N LEU A 130 -13.80 14.95 3.27
CA LEU A 130 -13.69 14.87 1.82
C LEU A 130 -12.41 15.55 1.32
N LYS A 131 -12.02 16.68 1.91
CA LYS A 131 -10.77 17.35 1.61
C LYS A 131 -9.55 16.48 1.98
N ARG A 132 -9.58 15.81 3.14
CA ARG A 132 -8.52 14.88 3.55
C ARG A 132 -8.45 13.66 2.62
N LEU A 133 -9.59 13.09 2.23
CA LEU A 133 -9.65 12.00 1.26
C LEU A 133 -9.06 12.40 -0.08
N HIS A 134 -9.39 13.60 -0.57
CA HIS A 134 -8.87 14.11 -1.83
C HIS A 134 -7.36 14.37 -1.78
N ASN A 135 -6.87 14.97 -0.71
CA ASN A 135 -5.45 15.29 -0.54
C ASN A 135 -4.59 14.06 -0.20
N GLY A 136 -5.22 12.99 0.31
CA GLY A 136 -4.49 11.83 0.80
C GLY A 136 -3.68 12.11 2.07
N MET A 137 -2.71 11.24 2.35
CA MET A 137 -1.82 11.40 3.50
C MET A 137 -0.90 12.61 3.36
N PRO A 138 -0.52 13.27 4.47
CA PRO A 138 0.43 14.38 4.45
C PRO A 138 1.73 13.98 3.75
N GLN A 139 2.36 14.92 3.05
CA GLN A 139 3.70 14.67 2.54
C GLN A 139 4.64 14.43 3.74
N ARG A 140 5.34 13.30 3.72
CA ARG A 140 6.43 13.07 4.66
C ARG A 140 7.51 14.11 4.38
N ALA A 141 8.04 14.75 5.43
CA ALA A 141 9.29 15.44 5.29
C ALA A 141 10.28 14.42 4.67
N TYR A 142 10.92 14.82 3.59
CA TYR A 142 11.87 13.96 2.87
C TYR A 142 13.09 13.76 3.78
N THR A 143 12.91 12.95 4.79
CA THR A 143 14.04 12.28 5.41
C THR A 143 14.42 11.25 4.37
N GLU A 144 15.57 11.42 3.71
CA GLU A 144 16.20 10.35 2.96
C GLU A 144 16.11 9.10 3.82
N SER A 145 15.03 8.34 3.64
CA SER A 145 14.95 7.05 4.29
C SER A 145 15.98 6.24 3.54
N LYS A 146 17.15 6.09 4.15
CA LYS A 146 18.24 5.22 3.68
C LYS A 146 17.73 3.82 3.30
N ARG A 147 16.48 3.47 3.69
CA ARG A 147 15.81 2.20 3.47
C ARG A 147 15.26 2.01 2.04
N GLN A 148 14.84 3.06 1.34
CA GLN A 148 14.23 2.90 0.02
C GLN A 148 15.23 2.83 -1.14
N TRP A 149 16.52 3.16 -0.94
CA TRP A 149 17.46 3.33 -2.04
C TRP A 149 18.82 2.66 -1.80
N GLN A 150 18.99 1.86 -0.78
CA GLN A 150 20.22 1.10 -0.60
C GLN A 150 20.34 0.05 -1.72
N GLY A 151 21.12 0.39 -2.73
CA GLY A 151 21.57 -0.53 -3.76
C GLY A 151 20.90 -0.48 -5.13
N ARG A 152 19.86 0.34 -5.34
CA ARG A 152 19.32 0.52 -6.70
C ARG A 152 20.06 1.63 -7.44
N PRO A 153 20.56 1.39 -8.67
CA PRO A 153 21.07 2.48 -9.49
C PRO A 153 19.94 3.49 -9.71
N LYS A 154 20.23 4.79 -9.53
CA LYS A 154 19.28 5.84 -9.92
C LYS A 154 18.88 5.57 -11.37
N PRO A 155 17.57 5.69 -11.70
CA PRO A 155 17.17 5.63 -13.10
C PRO A 155 18.04 6.60 -13.89
N SER A 156 18.67 6.12 -14.96
CA SER A 156 19.59 6.92 -15.77
C SER A 156 18.90 7.93 -16.70
N PHE A 157 17.59 8.13 -16.55
CA PHE A 157 16.84 9.11 -17.31
C PHE A 157 16.20 10.14 -16.39
N GLU A 158 16.41 11.40 -16.68
CA GLU A 158 15.59 12.48 -16.14
C GLU A 158 14.23 12.38 -16.82
N ILE A 159 13.15 12.23 -16.03
CA ILE A 159 11.80 12.38 -16.56
C ILE A 159 11.69 13.81 -17.06
N PRO A 160 11.48 14.05 -18.37
CA PRO A 160 11.30 15.39 -18.88
C PRO A 160 10.19 16.10 -18.09
N LYS A 161 10.40 17.35 -17.72
CA LYS A 161 9.44 18.12 -16.90
C LYS A 161 8.05 18.23 -17.53
N ASP A 162 7.98 18.12 -18.85
CA ASP A 162 6.77 18.08 -19.65
C ASP A 162 6.03 16.71 -19.60
N MET A 163 6.68 15.65 -19.10
CA MET A 163 6.07 14.35 -18.81
C MET A 163 5.63 14.18 -17.35
N MET A 164 5.84 15.17 -16.49
CA MET A 164 5.16 15.23 -15.20
C MET A 164 3.68 15.53 -15.46
N TYR A 165 2.90 14.48 -15.66
CA TYR A 165 1.45 14.57 -15.68
C TYR A 165 1.00 15.00 -14.27
N MET A 166 0.82 16.30 -14.10
CA MET A 166 -0.01 16.79 -13.02
C MET A 166 -1.44 16.52 -13.44
N PRO A 167 -2.20 15.65 -12.75
CA PRO A 167 -3.60 15.53 -13.04
C PRO A 167 -4.21 16.92 -12.87
N ASP A 168 -4.74 17.46 -13.95
CA ASP A 168 -5.49 18.70 -13.92
C ASP A 168 -6.66 18.50 -12.97
N ALA A 169 -6.68 19.27 -11.87
CA ALA A 169 -7.74 19.19 -10.87
C ALA A 169 -9.13 19.55 -11.44
N SER A 170 -9.21 19.90 -12.70
CA SER A 170 -10.45 20.23 -13.42
C SER A 170 -11.09 19.04 -14.14
N VAL A 171 -10.44 17.87 -14.20
CA VAL A 171 -11.03 16.69 -14.85
C VAL A 171 -11.92 15.97 -13.83
N PRO A 172 -13.25 15.99 -13.99
CA PRO A 172 -14.12 15.17 -13.17
C PRO A 172 -13.79 13.70 -13.41
N TRP A 173 -13.61 12.94 -12.34
CA TRP A 173 -13.51 11.49 -12.41
C TRP A 173 -14.82 10.94 -12.97
N HIS A 174 -14.92 10.80 -14.27
CA HIS A 174 -15.97 9.99 -14.88
C HIS A 174 -15.59 8.53 -14.65
N MET A 175 -16.47 7.87 -13.90
CA MET A 175 -16.47 6.44 -13.65
C MET A 175 -16.59 5.66 -14.96
#